data_e06577905570fd23f0940dc82ab78e9f
#
_entry.id   e06577905570fd23f0940dc82ab78e9f
#
_cell.length_a   1.000
_cell.length_b   1.000
_cell.length_c   1.000
_cell.angle_alpha   90.00
_cell.angle_beta   90.00
_cell.angle_gamma   90.00
#
_symmetry.space_group_name_H-M   'P 1'
#
loop_
_entity.id
_entity.type
_entity.pdbx_description
1 polymer ?
#
loop_
_entity_poly.entity_id
_entity_poly.type
_entity_poly.pdbx_seq_one_letter_code
_entity_poly.pdbx_strand_id
1 'polypeptide(L)'
;MTDKTPTQNDTSFNPSPLNPDRRLVLGGIAAAIGAASVDSSAQAATHSRRDVLKGTALSDSAVDAALREKIENVVVIFCENRSFNNLFADFPGLQVPLSVVDPETYKQRDRDGTQLKTLPPIWNGMVPEKQVVEHKEYLIAQGDITGLANAPFALKTPQGDPLPHGVVTRDLVHAFYNNQLQINDGKNDGFVAWGDSGALVMGHYGEASAKLRLWNIAREFTLCDNFFMGVFGGSFVNHQYLICARPPFYPEADKSPAKGGITKLDPSDPKGLRPLLREGSPASAMEGPAKFTSNVLTPDFYAVNTMTPPYAPAYKLDPAKPGYADWTSPSTLIPQTHKTIGDVLSDKGVSWAWYSGGWGTALAGGSTPDFAGHASFQVHHQPFNYYSRFAPGTADRAEHLRDAGEGESPRTNKLLADIAAGKLPAVTFYKPQGNLNMHAGYSDVEAGDQHIAVMVDALRRSPQWGKMLVVITFDENGGWWDHIAPPKGDRWGPGTRIPAVIVSPHAKKGHVDHSVYDTGSILRFITRRWGLEKLPGLIEREKAMQAVDGTLPGDLTGALDLA
;
A
#
# COMPACT_ATOMS: atom_id res chain seq x y z
N MET A 1 31.10 -23.24 12.50
CA MET A 1 30.90 -21.79 12.48
C MET A 1 30.96 -21.39 11.01
N THR A 2 29.86 -21.46 10.31
CA THR A 2 29.72 -21.11 8.89
C THR A 2 28.65 -20.05 8.79
N ASP A 3 29.12 -18.90 8.43
CA ASP A 3 28.36 -17.68 8.16
C ASP A 3 27.32 -17.94 7.05
N LYS A 4 26.03 -17.82 7.33
CA LYS A 4 24.96 -17.82 6.34
C LYS A 4 24.15 -16.56 6.52
N THR A 5 24.49 -15.58 5.70
CA THR A 5 23.70 -14.38 5.46
C THR A 5 22.36 -14.74 4.79
N PRO A 6 21.22 -14.21 5.23
CA PRO A 6 19.94 -14.38 4.53
C PRO A 6 19.96 -13.61 3.22
N THR A 7 19.48 -14.23 2.16
CA THR A 7 19.31 -13.63 0.83
C THR A 7 18.19 -12.58 0.86
N GLN A 8 18.58 -11.34 1.02
CA GLN A 8 17.76 -10.21 0.57
C GLN A 8 17.48 -10.35 -0.93
N ASN A 9 16.30 -9.97 -1.38
CA ASN A 9 16.03 -9.72 -2.78
C ASN A 9 17.01 -8.68 -3.29
N ASP A 10 18.04 -9.18 -3.93
CA ASP A 10 19.25 -8.45 -4.28
C ASP A 10 18.98 -7.49 -5.44
N THR A 11 18.74 -6.23 -5.13
CA THR A 11 18.97 -5.14 -6.07
C THR A 11 20.44 -4.72 -5.98
N SER A 12 21.36 -5.68 -6.12
CA SER A 12 22.78 -5.39 -6.18
C SER A 12 23.11 -4.75 -7.53
N PHE A 13 23.35 -3.47 -7.48
CA PHE A 13 24.00 -2.69 -8.52
C PHE A 13 25.44 -3.15 -8.69
N ASN A 14 25.75 -3.70 -9.86
CA ASN A 14 27.14 -3.87 -10.29
C ASN A 14 27.35 -3.04 -11.57
N PRO A 15 28.16 -1.98 -11.54
CA PRO A 15 28.38 -1.14 -12.72
C PRO A 15 29.49 -1.72 -13.60
N SER A 16 29.20 -1.96 -14.86
CA SER A 16 30.21 -2.11 -15.92
C SER A 16 30.11 -0.95 -16.91
N PRO A 17 31.23 -0.54 -17.56
CA PRO A 17 31.44 0.79 -18.06
C PRO A 17 30.75 1.11 -19.39
N LEU A 18 30.35 2.37 -19.49
CA LEU A 18 29.68 3.00 -20.62
C LEU A 18 30.64 3.30 -21.77
N ASN A 19 30.16 3.21 -22.99
CA ASN A 19 30.73 3.84 -24.16
C ASN A 19 29.72 4.87 -24.71
N PRO A 20 30.16 6.10 -25.09
CA PRO A 20 29.28 7.21 -25.46
C PRO A 20 29.03 7.24 -26.97
N ASP A 21 27.87 7.66 -27.37
CA ASP A 21 27.51 8.56 -28.45
C ASP A 21 26.14 8.29 -29.07
N ARG A 22 25.25 9.27 -28.98
CA ARG A 22 24.57 9.93 -30.09
C ARG A 22 23.36 10.76 -29.62
N ARG A 23 23.47 12.04 -29.91
CA ARG A 23 22.39 13.03 -29.93
C ARG A 23 21.42 12.70 -31.07
N LEU A 24 20.10 12.92 -30.83
CA LEU A 24 19.17 13.41 -31.87
C LEU A 24 17.81 13.80 -31.24
N VAL A 25 17.55 15.08 -31.26
CA VAL A 25 16.49 15.86 -31.95
C VAL A 25 15.03 15.52 -31.59
N LEU A 26 14.44 16.50 -30.89
CA LEU A 26 12.99 16.73 -30.72
C LEU A 26 12.34 17.10 -32.04
N GLY A 27 11.28 16.41 -32.41
CA GLY A 27 10.36 16.80 -33.47
C GLY A 27 8.93 16.45 -33.07
N GLY A 28 8.10 17.49 -32.86
CA GLY A 28 6.68 17.31 -32.60
C GLY A 28 5.90 16.95 -33.85
N ILE A 29 4.89 16.11 -33.70
CA ILE A 29 3.80 15.94 -34.68
C ILE A 29 2.48 15.87 -33.94
N ALA A 30 1.64 16.85 -34.19
CA ALA A 30 0.21 16.79 -33.96
C ALA A 30 -0.40 15.96 -35.08
N ALA A 31 -1.26 15.01 -34.77
CA ALA A 31 -2.05 14.30 -35.78
C ALA A 31 -3.48 14.07 -35.33
N ALA A 32 -4.34 14.33 -36.26
CA ALA A 32 -5.76 14.48 -36.19
C ALA A 32 -6.54 13.17 -35.92
N ILE A 33 -7.74 13.40 -35.38
CA ILE A 33 -8.82 12.49 -35.09
C ILE A 33 -9.39 11.91 -36.39
N GLY A 34 -9.46 10.59 -36.48
CA GLY A 34 -10.29 9.87 -37.43
C GLY A 34 -11.20 8.90 -36.69
N ALA A 35 -12.50 9.20 -36.69
CA ALA A 35 -13.52 8.33 -36.15
C ALA A 35 -13.75 7.10 -37.04
N ALA A 36 -13.71 5.91 -36.48
CA ALA A 36 -14.30 4.72 -37.06
C ALA A 36 -15.11 4.02 -35.96
N SER A 37 -16.41 4.06 -36.15
CA SER A 37 -17.41 3.32 -35.38
C SER A 37 -17.30 1.83 -35.64
N VAL A 38 -17.14 1.03 -34.62
CA VAL A 38 -17.49 -0.39 -34.62
C VAL A 38 -18.36 -0.65 -33.40
N ASP A 39 -19.64 -0.91 -33.67
CA ASP A 39 -20.60 -1.44 -32.72
C ASP A 39 -20.12 -2.76 -32.14
N SER A 40 -20.02 -2.83 -30.84
CA SER A 40 -20.18 -4.08 -30.10
C SER A 40 -20.89 -3.76 -28.79
N SER A 41 -22.15 -4.06 -28.77
CA SER A 41 -23.05 -4.01 -27.63
C SER A 41 -22.59 -4.96 -26.53
N ALA A 42 -21.90 -4.41 -25.52
CA ALA A 42 -21.89 -4.94 -24.18
C ALA A 42 -22.64 -3.91 -23.32
N GLN A 43 -23.94 -4.10 -23.20
CA GLN A 43 -24.77 -3.33 -22.26
C GLN A 43 -24.32 -3.66 -20.84
N ALA A 44 -23.48 -2.83 -20.27
CA ALA A 44 -23.39 -2.66 -18.83
C ALA A 44 -24.76 -2.14 -18.37
N ALA A 45 -25.50 -2.95 -17.63
CA ALA A 45 -26.75 -2.57 -17.03
C ALA A 45 -26.51 -1.46 -16.00
N THR A 46 -26.64 -0.22 -16.44
CA THR A 46 -26.83 0.93 -15.57
C THR A 46 -28.24 0.84 -14.99
N HIS A 47 -28.39 0.08 -13.91
CA HIS A 47 -29.56 0.16 -13.08
C HIS A 47 -29.46 1.40 -12.19
N SER A 48 -30.07 2.49 -12.68
CA SER A 48 -30.56 3.57 -11.86
C SER A 48 -31.56 3.00 -10.83
N ARG A 49 -31.07 2.72 -9.63
CA ARG A 49 -31.89 2.61 -8.41
C ARG A 49 -31.78 3.91 -7.62
N ARG A 50 -32.32 4.98 -8.18
CA ARG A 50 -32.90 6.05 -7.37
C ARG A 50 -34.31 5.58 -7.01
N ASP A 51 -34.48 5.26 -5.77
CA ASP A 51 -35.68 5.14 -4.93
C ASP A 51 -35.63 3.86 -4.10
N VAL A 52 -35.15 3.99 -2.91
CA VAL A 52 -35.65 3.44 -1.63
C VAL A 52 -34.55 3.71 -0.60
N LEU A 53 -34.67 4.80 0.08
CA LEU A 53 -34.41 5.12 1.48
C LEU A 53 -34.44 6.65 1.59
N LYS A 54 -35.63 7.21 1.81
CA LYS A 54 -35.80 8.60 2.23
C LYS A 54 -35.44 8.74 3.71
N GLY A 55 -34.14 8.63 4.03
CA GLY A 55 -33.57 9.45 5.06
C GLY A 55 -33.10 10.72 4.35
N THR A 56 -33.51 11.88 4.80
CA THR A 56 -33.06 13.16 4.26
C THR A 56 -31.54 13.23 4.39
N ALA A 57 -30.81 13.09 3.28
CA ALA A 57 -29.36 13.28 3.27
C ALA A 57 -29.07 14.67 3.86
N LEU A 58 -28.18 14.73 4.84
CA LEU A 58 -27.74 16.00 5.43
C LEU A 58 -27.11 16.88 4.34
N SER A 59 -27.34 18.20 4.41
CA SER A 59 -26.59 19.14 3.56
C SER A 59 -25.11 19.12 3.94
N ASP A 60 -24.22 19.50 3.02
CA ASP A 60 -22.77 19.56 3.30
C ASP A 60 -22.45 20.39 4.55
N SER A 61 -23.14 21.52 4.76
CA SER A 61 -22.96 22.34 5.96
C SER A 61 -23.41 21.64 7.24
N ALA A 62 -24.43 20.78 7.19
CA ALA A 62 -24.86 19.98 8.34
C ALA A 62 -23.88 18.85 8.62
N VAL A 63 -23.34 18.20 7.59
CA VAL A 63 -22.26 17.21 7.71
C VAL A 63 -21.03 17.84 8.37
N ASP A 64 -20.60 19.01 7.91
CA ASP A 64 -19.45 19.73 8.48
C ASP A 64 -19.67 20.14 9.94
N ALA A 65 -20.88 20.51 10.31
CA ALA A 65 -21.25 20.83 11.70
C ALA A 65 -21.18 19.55 12.56
N ALA A 66 -21.77 18.46 12.10
CA ALA A 66 -21.75 17.18 12.81
C ALA A 66 -20.32 16.63 12.95
N LEU A 67 -19.47 16.75 11.91
CA LEU A 67 -18.05 16.37 12.02
C LEU A 67 -17.32 17.17 13.10
N ARG A 68 -17.55 18.48 13.19
CA ARG A 68 -16.94 19.32 14.23
C ARG A 68 -17.40 18.95 15.64
N GLU A 69 -18.64 18.57 15.80
CA GLU A 69 -19.23 18.17 17.08
C GLU A 69 -18.79 16.76 17.51
N LYS A 70 -18.86 15.80 16.57
CA LYS A 70 -18.73 14.36 16.86
C LYS A 70 -17.31 13.83 16.79
N ILE A 71 -16.39 14.49 16.06
CA ILE A 71 -15.03 13.99 15.84
C ILE A 71 -13.98 15.00 16.29
N GLU A 72 -13.23 14.67 17.32
CA GLU A 72 -12.09 15.45 17.81
C GLU A 72 -10.75 14.76 17.56
N ASN A 73 -10.75 13.43 17.43
CA ASN A 73 -9.56 12.63 17.17
C ASN A 73 -9.75 11.75 15.94
N VAL A 74 -8.78 11.76 15.06
CA VAL A 74 -8.65 10.80 13.93
C VAL A 74 -7.39 9.98 14.17
N VAL A 75 -7.54 8.65 14.17
CA VAL A 75 -6.45 7.69 14.28
C VAL A 75 -6.41 6.86 13.01
N VAL A 76 -5.27 6.83 12.33
CA VAL A 76 -5.06 6.00 11.13
C VAL A 76 -4.08 4.88 11.49
N ILE A 77 -4.57 3.62 11.48
CA ILE A 77 -3.74 2.42 11.63
C ILE A 77 -3.40 1.95 10.21
N PHE A 78 -2.13 2.07 9.83
CA PHE A 78 -1.65 1.83 8.47
C PHE A 78 -0.83 0.54 8.43
N CYS A 79 -1.51 -0.58 8.14
CA CYS A 79 -0.95 -1.93 8.08
C CYS A 79 -0.24 -2.20 6.75
N GLU A 80 0.26 -3.41 6.55
CA GLU A 80 1.04 -3.76 5.37
C GLU A 80 0.47 -4.92 4.57
N ASN A 81 0.49 -4.69 3.29
CA ASN A 81 0.66 -5.54 2.12
C ASN A 81 -0.40 -6.63 1.98
N ARG A 82 -1.69 -6.25 1.98
CA ARG A 82 -2.76 -7.21 1.68
C ARG A 82 -3.80 -6.62 0.73
N SER A 83 -4.09 -7.32 -0.38
CA SER A 83 -5.25 -6.97 -1.20
C SER A 83 -6.55 -7.29 -0.45
N PHE A 84 -7.64 -6.69 -0.90
CA PHE A 84 -8.95 -6.96 -0.31
C PHE A 84 -9.32 -8.45 -0.44
N ASN A 85 -9.12 -9.05 -1.61
CA ASN A 85 -9.40 -10.47 -1.82
C ASN A 85 -8.57 -11.38 -0.90
N ASN A 86 -7.32 -11.03 -0.61
CA ASN A 86 -6.47 -11.88 0.21
C ASN A 86 -7.10 -12.16 1.57
N LEU A 87 -7.80 -11.16 2.19
CA LEU A 87 -8.37 -11.25 3.52
C LEU A 87 -9.91 -11.21 3.56
N PHE A 88 -10.60 -10.64 2.58
CA PHE A 88 -12.03 -10.33 2.64
C PHE A 88 -12.83 -10.82 1.42
N ALA A 89 -12.30 -11.74 0.62
CA ALA A 89 -12.87 -12.17 -0.68
C ALA A 89 -14.40 -12.38 -0.70
N ASP A 90 -14.94 -12.99 0.36
CA ASP A 90 -16.36 -13.35 0.48
C ASP A 90 -16.95 -12.88 1.83
N PHE A 91 -16.54 -11.71 2.29
CA PHE A 91 -17.16 -11.11 3.48
C PHE A 91 -18.66 -10.85 3.22
N PRO A 92 -19.55 -11.15 4.20
CA PRO A 92 -20.99 -10.95 4.01
C PRO A 92 -21.36 -9.49 3.73
N GLY A 93 -22.18 -9.26 2.71
CA GLY A 93 -22.68 -7.93 2.36
C GLY A 93 -21.83 -7.16 1.34
N LEU A 94 -20.76 -7.76 0.79
CA LEU A 94 -20.00 -7.15 -0.29
C LEU A 94 -20.87 -6.88 -1.51
N GLN A 95 -20.58 -5.81 -2.23
CA GLN A 95 -21.23 -5.51 -3.52
C GLN A 95 -20.96 -6.61 -4.55
N VAL A 96 -19.73 -7.08 -4.63
CA VAL A 96 -19.30 -8.18 -5.52
C VAL A 96 -18.39 -9.13 -4.75
N PRO A 97 -18.92 -10.20 -4.12
CA PRO A 97 -18.11 -11.26 -3.53
C PRO A 97 -17.35 -12.05 -4.61
N LEU A 98 -16.16 -12.57 -4.27
CA LEU A 98 -15.35 -13.37 -5.22
C LEU A 98 -16.07 -14.62 -5.71
N SER A 99 -16.86 -15.26 -4.84
CA SER A 99 -17.60 -16.50 -5.15
C SER A 99 -18.66 -16.36 -6.23
N VAL A 100 -19.11 -15.12 -6.57
CA VAL A 100 -20.11 -14.87 -7.62
C VAL A 100 -19.52 -14.28 -8.90
N VAL A 101 -18.20 -14.09 -8.94
CA VAL A 101 -17.51 -13.50 -10.10
C VAL A 101 -17.49 -14.49 -11.27
N ASP A 102 -17.79 -14.01 -12.48
CA ASP A 102 -17.69 -14.81 -13.69
C ASP A 102 -16.24 -15.33 -13.86
N PRO A 103 -16.05 -16.67 -13.94
CA PRO A 103 -14.73 -17.27 -14.10
C PRO A 103 -13.88 -16.74 -15.25
N GLU A 104 -14.48 -16.25 -16.32
CA GLU A 104 -13.73 -15.70 -17.44
C GLU A 104 -13.08 -14.34 -17.14
N THR A 105 -13.60 -13.59 -16.18
CA THR A 105 -13.09 -12.25 -15.86
C THR A 105 -11.81 -12.27 -15.03
N TYR A 106 -11.49 -13.37 -14.33
CA TYR A 106 -10.27 -13.49 -13.53
C TYR A 106 -9.13 -14.27 -14.19
N LYS A 107 -9.32 -14.71 -15.46
CA LYS A 107 -8.30 -15.47 -16.18
C LYS A 107 -7.05 -14.63 -16.41
N GLN A 108 -5.94 -15.15 -15.95
CA GLN A 108 -4.64 -14.50 -16.10
C GLN A 108 -4.06 -14.77 -17.49
N ARG A 109 -3.32 -13.79 -18.01
CA ARG A 109 -2.62 -13.83 -19.29
C ARG A 109 -1.11 -13.88 -19.10
N ASP A 110 -0.42 -14.38 -20.09
CA ASP A 110 1.04 -14.32 -20.17
C ASP A 110 1.50 -12.94 -20.71
N ARG A 111 2.80 -12.72 -20.74
CA ARG A 111 3.46 -11.47 -21.19
C ARG A 111 3.19 -11.13 -22.65
N ASP A 112 2.94 -12.13 -23.49
CA ASP A 112 2.53 -11.96 -24.89
C ASP A 112 1.03 -11.67 -25.07
N GLY A 113 0.29 -11.63 -23.98
CA GLY A 113 -1.16 -11.40 -23.96
C GLY A 113 -2.00 -12.65 -24.19
N THR A 114 -1.42 -13.83 -24.36
CA THR A 114 -2.17 -15.08 -24.47
C THR A 114 -2.74 -15.53 -23.12
N GLN A 115 -3.95 -16.08 -23.11
CA GLN A 115 -4.54 -16.60 -21.89
C GLN A 115 -3.81 -17.88 -21.43
N LEU A 116 -3.41 -17.90 -20.18
CA LEU A 116 -2.79 -19.08 -19.57
C LEU A 116 -3.80 -20.22 -19.45
N LYS A 117 -3.37 -21.44 -19.73
CA LYS A 117 -4.20 -22.65 -19.52
C LYS A 117 -4.25 -23.04 -18.04
N THR A 118 -3.12 -22.92 -17.35
CA THR A 118 -2.94 -23.15 -15.93
C THR A 118 -2.10 -22.01 -15.36
N LEU A 119 -2.12 -21.82 -14.04
CA LEU A 119 -1.17 -20.93 -13.39
C LEU A 119 0.25 -21.54 -13.44
N PRO A 120 1.31 -20.70 -13.50
CA PRO A 120 2.70 -21.15 -13.40
C PRO A 120 2.99 -21.75 -12.01
N PRO A 121 4.14 -22.40 -11.82
CA PRO A 121 4.60 -22.81 -10.49
C PRO A 121 4.62 -21.64 -9.51
N ILE A 122 4.49 -21.94 -8.22
CA ILE A 122 4.78 -20.97 -7.16
C ILE A 122 6.31 -20.84 -7.08
N TRP A 123 6.86 -19.86 -7.80
CA TRP A 123 8.31 -19.67 -7.89
C TRP A 123 8.94 -19.48 -6.51
N ASN A 124 9.97 -20.27 -6.21
CA ASN A 124 10.68 -20.33 -4.92
C ASN A 124 9.81 -20.78 -3.72
N GLY A 125 8.61 -21.32 -3.97
CA GLY A 125 7.74 -21.86 -2.93
C GLY A 125 6.81 -20.83 -2.26
N MET A 126 5.78 -21.31 -1.61
CA MET A 126 4.83 -20.51 -0.83
C MET A 126 5.38 -20.16 0.56
N VAL A 127 6.06 -21.12 1.17
CA VAL A 127 6.72 -21.01 2.49
C VAL A 127 8.15 -21.47 2.28
N PRO A 128 9.06 -20.55 1.82
CA PRO A 128 10.40 -20.93 1.33
C PRO A 128 11.35 -21.34 2.45
N GLU A 129 11.07 -20.93 3.68
CA GLU A 129 11.87 -21.25 4.87
C GLU A 129 11.05 -22.04 5.88
N LYS A 130 11.72 -22.98 6.55
CA LYS A 130 11.09 -23.81 7.57
C LYS A 130 10.64 -22.96 8.76
N GLN A 131 9.37 -23.08 9.12
CA GLN A 131 8.74 -22.40 10.24
C GLN A 131 8.07 -23.41 11.16
N VAL A 132 7.95 -23.07 12.45
CA VAL A 132 7.19 -23.84 13.42
C VAL A 132 6.06 -22.96 13.95
N VAL A 133 4.83 -23.33 13.64
CA VAL A 133 3.60 -22.65 14.09
C VAL A 133 2.76 -23.67 14.84
N GLU A 134 2.31 -23.36 16.05
CA GLU A 134 1.52 -24.26 16.90
C GLU A 134 2.11 -25.69 17.02
N HIS A 135 3.42 -25.80 17.19
CA HIS A 135 4.18 -27.06 17.29
C HIS A 135 4.22 -27.90 16.00
N LYS A 136 3.74 -27.38 14.87
CA LYS A 136 3.78 -28.04 13.55
C LYS A 136 4.76 -27.33 12.64
N GLU A 137 5.54 -28.12 11.87
CA GLU A 137 6.47 -27.59 10.88
C GLU A 137 5.77 -27.26 9.58
N TYR A 138 6.12 -26.10 8.98
CA TYR A 138 5.67 -25.66 7.67
C TYR A 138 6.88 -25.34 6.80
N LEU A 139 6.96 -25.99 5.67
CA LEU A 139 7.82 -25.71 4.53
C LEU A 139 7.02 -26.11 3.30
N ILE A 140 6.80 -25.19 2.36
CA ILE A 140 6.05 -25.44 1.13
C ILE A 140 6.90 -24.96 -0.02
N ALA A 141 7.67 -25.88 -0.59
CA ALA A 141 8.60 -25.63 -1.67
C ALA A 141 7.88 -25.47 -3.02
N GLN A 142 8.59 -25.05 -4.05
CA GLN A 142 8.05 -24.80 -5.38
C GLN A 142 7.34 -26.01 -6.01
N GLY A 143 7.79 -27.22 -5.72
CA GLY A 143 7.22 -28.46 -6.28
C GLY A 143 6.04 -29.05 -5.50
N ASP A 144 5.75 -28.54 -4.30
CA ASP A 144 4.76 -29.14 -3.40
C ASP A 144 3.32 -28.83 -3.80
N ILE A 145 3.10 -27.73 -4.53
CA ILE A 145 1.80 -27.35 -5.07
C ILE A 145 1.96 -27.07 -6.57
N THR A 146 1.32 -27.90 -7.40
CA THR A 146 1.44 -27.82 -8.86
C THR A 146 0.07 -27.97 -9.54
N GLY A 147 0.00 -27.63 -10.83
CA GLY A 147 -1.19 -27.85 -11.66
C GLY A 147 -2.39 -26.99 -11.28
N LEU A 148 -2.17 -25.84 -10.64
CA LEU A 148 -3.24 -24.92 -10.28
C LEU A 148 -3.97 -24.42 -11.53
N ALA A 149 -5.29 -24.47 -11.48
CA ALA A 149 -6.14 -23.90 -12.53
C ALA A 149 -5.88 -22.40 -12.66
N ASN A 150 -6.09 -21.82 -13.83
CA ASN A 150 -6.04 -20.37 -14.02
C ASN A 150 -7.24 -19.69 -13.34
N ALA A 151 -7.16 -19.56 -12.02
CA ALA A 151 -8.21 -19.04 -11.15
C ALA A 151 -7.62 -18.65 -9.79
N PRO A 152 -8.27 -17.77 -9.01
CA PRO A 152 -7.93 -17.55 -7.62
C PRO A 152 -8.12 -18.86 -6.83
N PHE A 153 -7.32 -19.05 -5.77
CA PHE A 153 -7.37 -20.26 -4.97
C PHE A 153 -7.16 -19.96 -3.48
N ALA A 154 -7.79 -20.77 -2.63
CA ALA A 154 -7.55 -20.69 -1.20
C ALA A 154 -6.16 -21.21 -0.84
N LEU A 155 -5.42 -20.47 -0.03
CA LEU A 155 -4.11 -20.87 0.48
C LEU A 155 -4.26 -22.11 1.35
N LYS A 156 -3.55 -23.18 0.96
CA LYS A 156 -3.62 -24.50 1.61
C LYS A 156 -2.24 -25.13 1.71
N THR A 157 -2.09 -26.01 2.67
CA THR A 157 -0.94 -26.92 2.74
C THR A 157 -0.98 -27.93 1.58
N PRO A 158 0.12 -28.63 1.25
CA PRO A 158 0.13 -29.71 0.26
C PRO A 158 -0.87 -30.84 0.54
N GLN A 159 -1.29 -31.01 1.82
CA GLN A 159 -2.28 -31.99 2.26
C GLN A 159 -3.74 -31.49 2.05
N GLY A 160 -3.93 -30.23 1.65
CA GLY A 160 -5.22 -29.64 1.39
C GLY A 160 -5.85 -28.91 2.59
N ASP A 161 -5.19 -28.88 3.74
CA ASP A 161 -5.65 -28.12 4.90
C ASP A 161 -5.49 -26.61 4.66
N PRO A 162 -6.37 -25.76 5.20
CA PRO A 162 -6.17 -24.31 5.16
C PRO A 162 -4.80 -23.91 5.75
N LEU A 163 -4.11 -23.00 5.09
CA LEU A 163 -2.84 -22.46 5.61
C LEU A 163 -3.13 -21.65 6.88
N PRO A 164 -2.48 -21.95 8.02
CA PRO A 164 -2.67 -21.17 9.25
C PRO A 164 -2.24 -19.70 9.05
N HIS A 165 -2.95 -18.78 9.70
CA HIS A 165 -2.63 -17.35 9.64
C HIS A 165 -1.27 -16.99 10.26
N GLY A 166 -0.77 -17.81 11.20
CA GLY A 166 0.54 -17.67 11.81
C GLY A 166 1.71 -18.14 10.94
N VAL A 167 1.45 -18.64 9.71
CA VAL A 167 2.51 -19.00 8.76
C VAL A 167 2.86 -17.79 7.90
N VAL A 168 4.14 -17.38 7.96
CA VAL A 168 4.66 -16.32 7.09
C VAL A 168 4.80 -16.86 5.67
N THR A 169 4.04 -16.31 4.74
CA THR A 169 4.17 -16.63 3.30
C THR A 169 5.33 -15.87 2.68
N ARG A 170 5.80 -16.36 1.53
CA ARG A 170 6.75 -15.62 0.70
C ARG A 170 6.29 -14.20 0.44
N ASP A 171 7.23 -13.26 0.43
CA ASP A 171 7.02 -11.90 -0.08
C ASP A 171 6.84 -11.92 -1.61
N LEU A 172 5.88 -11.16 -2.13
CA LEU A 172 5.58 -11.03 -3.55
C LEU A 172 6.03 -9.64 -4.03
N VAL A 173 6.52 -9.55 -5.26
CA VAL A 173 6.89 -8.24 -5.81
C VAL A 173 5.67 -7.30 -5.87
N HIS A 174 5.82 -6.11 -5.30
CA HIS A 174 4.81 -5.07 -5.21
C HIS A 174 5.41 -3.71 -5.59
N ALA A 175 6.10 -3.67 -6.73
CA ALA A 175 6.75 -2.46 -7.25
C ALA A 175 5.83 -1.69 -8.23
N PHE A 176 6.10 -0.40 -8.41
CA PHE A 176 5.25 0.54 -9.16
C PHE A 176 4.89 0.06 -10.57
N TYR A 177 5.87 -0.25 -11.39
CA TYR A 177 5.63 -0.70 -12.76
C TYR A 177 5.03 -2.11 -12.83
N ASN A 178 5.42 -2.99 -11.89
CA ASN A 178 4.80 -4.31 -11.79
C ASN A 178 3.30 -4.18 -11.56
N ASN A 179 2.88 -3.35 -10.61
CA ASN A 179 1.46 -3.19 -10.30
C ASN A 179 0.66 -2.56 -11.45
N GLN A 180 1.22 -1.59 -12.18
CA GLN A 180 0.59 -1.04 -13.39
C GLN A 180 0.35 -2.13 -14.46
N LEU A 181 1.37 -2.97 -14.70
CA LEU A 181 1.31 -4.05 -15.67
C LEU A 181 0.38 -5.19 -15.19
N GLN A 182 0.34 -5.46 -13.88
CA GLN A 182 -0.56 -6.40 -13.24
C GLN A 182 -2.03 -6.00 -13.42
N ILE A 183 -2.36 -4.73 -13.18
CA ILE A 183 -3.71 -4.18 -13.35
C ILE A 183 -4.11 -4.15 -14.84
N ASN A 184 -3.17 -3.96 -15.74
CA ASN A 184 -3.39 -3.98 -17.20
C ASN A 184 -4.63 -3.19 -17.63
N ASP A 185 -4.68 -1.89 -17.30
CA ASP A 185 -5.78 -0.98 -17.65
C ASP A 185 -7.15 -1.40 -17.05
N GLY A 186 -7.13 -1.97 -15.84
CA GLY A 186 -8.31 -2.40 -15.09
C GLY A 186 -8.79 -3.83 -15.37
N LYS A 187 -8.11 -4.59 -16.22
CA LYS A 187 -8.46 -6.00 -16.48
C LYS A 187 -8.04 -6.94 -15.36
N ASN A 188 -7.05 -6.55 -14.56
CA ASN A 188 -6.44 -7.35 -13.49
C ASN A 188 -5.97 -8.75 -13.96
N ASP A 189 -5.59 -8.88 -15.22
CA ASP A 189 -5.23 -10.14 -15.90
C ASP A 189 -3.71 -10.33 -16.07
N GLY A 190 -2.90 -9.37 -15.59
CA GLY A 190 -1.44 -9.40 -15.70
C GLY A 190 -0.70 -9.74 -14.40
N PHE A 191 -1.40 -10.09 -13.30
CA PHE A 191 -0.76 -10.31 -11.99
C PHE A 191 0.27 -11.43 -12.02
N VAL A 192 -0.05 -12.52 -12.66
CA VAL A 192 0.84 -13.67 -12.81
C VAL A 192 2.00 -13.37 -13.75
N ALA A 193 1.73 -12.66 -14.83
CA ALA A 193 2.75 -12.31 -15.85
C ALA A 193 3.84 -11.39 -15.30
N TRP A 194 3.45 -10.43 -14.45
CA TRP A 194 4.32 -9.38 -13.93
C TRP A 194 4.62 -9.50 -12.44
N GLY A 195 4.18 -10.59 -11.81
CA GLY A 195 4.61 -11.01 -10.48
C GLY A 195 5.95 -11.75 -10.51
N ASP A 196 6.52 -12.01 -9.33
CA ASP A 196 7.74 -12.81 -9.17
C ASP A 196 7.51 -14.19 -8.52
N SER A 197 6.28 -14.41 -8.04
CA SER A 197 5.92 -15.57 -7.22
C SER A 197 4.99 -16.54 -7.95
N GLY A 198 4.79 -16.36 -9.26
CA GLY A 198 3.94 -17.23 -10.08
C GLY A 198 2.50 -17.28 -9.58
N ALA A 199 1.96 -18.49 -9.42
CA ALA A 199 0.57 -18.69 -8.99
C ALA A 199 0.22 -18.02 -7.65
N LEU A 200 1.19 -17.83 -6.76
CA LEU A 200 0.93 -17.36 -5.39
C LEU A 200 0.18 -16.02 -5.35
N VAL A 201 0.39 -15.16 -6.33
CA VAL A 201 -0.30 -13.85 -6.42
C VAL A 201 -1.83 -13.98 -6.43
N MET A 202 -2.38 -15.14 -6.86
CA MET A 202 -3.82 -15.44 -6.93
C MET A 202 -4.37 -16.03 -5.62
N GLY A 203 -3.54 -16.17 -4.58
CA GLY A 203 -3.88 -16.81 -3.32
C GLY A 203 -4.71 -15.91 -2.39
N HIS A 204 -5.67 -16.51 -1.66
CA HIS A 204 -6.44 -15.85 -0.61
C HIS A 204 -6.72 -16.83 0.54
N TYR A 205 -7.02 -16.29 1.75
CA TYR A 205 -7.29 -17.16 2.91
C TYR A 205 -8.69 -17.80 2.86
N GLY A 206 -9.60 -17.33 1.99
CA GLY A 206 -10.94 -17.89 1.81
C GLY A 206 -11.74 -17.94 3.11
N GLU A 207 -12.38 -19.07 3.38
CA GLU A 207 -13.19 -19.26 4.60
C GLU A 207 -12.40 -19.10 5.90
N ALA A 208 -11.08 -19.34 5.87
CA ALA A 208 -10.23 -19.17 7.05
C ALA A 208 -10.19 -17.71 7.53
N SER A 209 -10.37 -16.74 6.62
CA SER A 209 -10.45 -15.32 6.95
C SER A 209 -11.55 -14.98 7.95
N ALA A 210 -12.65 -15.76 8.00
CA ALA A 210 -13.75 -15.53 8.93
C ALA A 210 -13.35 -15.67 10.41
N LYS A 211 -12.18 -16.26 10.69
CA LYS A 211 -11.61 -16.39 12.03
C LYS A 211 -10.82 -15.15 12.47
N LEU A 212 -10.50 -14.24 11.56
CA LEU A 212 -9.75 -13.02 11.86
C LEU A 212 -10.58 -12.11 12.80
N ARG A 213 -9.90 -11.50 13.76
CA ARG A 213 -10.48 -10.48 14.64
C ARG A 213 -10.88 -9.23 13.85
N LEU A 214 -10.13 -8.91 12.81
CA LEU A 214 -10.45 -7.83 11.88
C LEU A 214 -11.81 -8.03 11.19
N TRP A 215 -12.21 -9.28 10.88
CA TRP A 215 -13.55 -9.58 10.39
C TRP A 215 -14.63 -9.29 11.45
N ASN A 216 -14.36 -9.57 12.72
CA ASN A 216 -15.31 -9.26 13.80
C ASN A 216 -15.45 -7.75 13.98
N ILE A 217 -14.34 -7.00 13.89
CA ILE A 217 -14.36 -5.54 13.90
C ILE A 217 -15.16 -5.01 12.70
N ALA A 218 -14.94 -5.54 11.50
CA ALA A 218 -15.69 -5.17 10.30
C ALA A 218 -17.20 -5.50 10.41
N ARG A 219 -17.58 -6.61 11.07
CA ARG A 219 -18.98 -6.96 11.34
C ARG A 219 -19.64 -6.02 12.36
N GLU A 220 -18.88 -5.47 13.29
CA GLU A 220 -19.40 -4.55 14.29
C GLU A 220 -19.52 -3.11 13.76
N PHE A 221 -18.61 -2.68 12.91
CA PHE A 221 -18.49 -1.31 12.42
C PHE A 221 -18.76 -1.20 10.92
N THR A 222 -18.02 -0.38 10.18
CA THR A 222 -18.20 -0.22 8.73
C THR A 222 -17.00 -0.75 7.96
N LEU A 223 -17.22 -1.71 7.07
CA LEU A 223 -16.25 -2.14 6.06
C LEU A 223 -16.45 -1.32 4.78
N CYS A 224 -15.38 -0.76 4.23
CA CYS A 224 -15.38 -0.12 2.90
C CYS A 224 -14.92 -1.15 1.86
N ASP A 225 -15.82 -1.61 0.99
CA ASP A 225 -15.51 -2.68 0.04
C ASP A 225 -14.99 -2.18 -1.32
N ASN A 226 -14.89 -0.86 -1.50
CA ASN A 226 -14.30 -0.21 -2.66
C ASN A 226 -13.25 0.82 -2.24
N PHE A 227 -12.29 0.38 -1.41
CA PHE A 227 -11.16 1.20 -0.99
C PHE A 227 -9.90 0.77 -1.75
N PHE A 228 -9.21 1.72 -2.39
CA PHE A 228 -8.08 1.47 -3.27
C PHE A 228 -6.78 2.10 -2.73
N MET A 229 -5.65 1.43 -2.94
CA MET A 229 -4.36 2.02 -2.63
C MET A 229 -4.12 3.28 -3.47
N GLY A 230 -3.46 4.28 -2.88
CA GLY A 230 -3.36 5.61 -3.49
C GLY A 230 -2.48 5.66 -4.74
N VAL A 231 -1.43 4.84 -4.78
CA VAL A 231 -0.43 4.82 -5.85
C VAL A 231 -0.16 3.36 -6.26
N PHE A 232 0.09 3.12 -7.54
CA PHE A 232 0.62 1.84 -7.98
C PHE A 232 1.95 1.51 -7.27
N GLY A 233 2.14 0.25 -6.90
CA GLY A 233 3.41 -0.22 -6.34
C GLY A 233 3.43 -0.33 -4.82
N GLY A 234 4.62 -0.23 -4.26
CA GLY A 234 4.92 -0.67 -2.92
C GLY A 234 4.74 0.35 -1.80
N SER A 235 5.09 -0.10 -0.59
CA SER A 235 4.88 0.62 0.66
C SER A 235 5.55 2.00 0.68
N PHE A 236 6.77 2.11 0.15
CA PHE A 236 7.49 3.40 0.14
C PHE A 236 6.64 4.53 -0.46
N VAL A 237 6.16 4.35 -1.69
CA VAL A 237 5.44 5.42 -2.38
C VAL A 237 4.03 5.61 -1.81
N ASN A 238 3.38 4.55 -1.30
CA ASN A 238 2.06 4.65 -0.67
C ASN A 238 2.11 5.35 0.69
N HIS A 239 3.20 5.18 1.48
CA HIS A 239 3.44 6.00 2.67
C HIS A 239 3.60 7.49 2.33
N GLN A 240 4.34 7.80 1.27
CA GLN A 240 4.47 9.19 0.79
C GLN A 240 3.11 9.73 0.32
N TYR A 241 2.33 8.91 -0.38
CA TYR A 241 1.02 9.31 -0.86
C TYR A 241 0.04 9.60 0.28
N LEU A 242 0.06 8.82 1.36
CA LEU A 242 -0.76 9.08 2.55
C LEU A 242 -0.47 10.45 3.18
N ILE A 243 0.74 10.99 3.06
CA ILE A 243 1.08 12.26 3.70
C ILE A 243 1.02 13.47 2.77
N CYS A 244 1.06 13.29 1.45
CA CYS A 244 1.08 14.44 0.51
C CYS A 244 0.38 14.21 -0.83
N ALA A 245 -0.22 13.03 -1.07
CA ALA A 245 -0.89 12.64 -2.30
C ALA A 245 -0.03 12.78 -3.58
N ARG A 246 1.27 12.59 -3.47
CA ARG A 246 2.21 12.56 -4.61
C ARG A 246 3.49 11.78 -4.29
N PRO A 247 4.15 11.19 -5.31
CA PRO A 247 5.47 10.60 -5.13
C PRO A 247 6.56 11.66 -4.86
N PRO A 248 7.64 11.29 -4.15
CA PRO A 248 8.80 12.16 -3.99
C PRO A 248 9.50 12.46 -5.32
N PHE A 249 10.12 13.60 -5.40
CA PHE A 249 10.84 14.04 -6.59
C PHE A 249 12.35 14.15 -6.34
N TYR A 250 13.17 13.67 -7.27
CA TYR A 250 14.63 13.75 -7.21
C TYR A 250 15.15 14.69 -8.31
N PRO A 251 15.27 16.00 -8.08
CA PRO A 251 15.72 16.94 -9.12
C PRO A 251 17.11 16.57 -9.62
N GLU A 252 17.33 16.70 -10.93
CA GLU A 252 18.61 16.40 -11.60
C GLU A 252 19.14 14.98 -11.30
N ALA A 253 18.24 14.00 -11.15
CA ALA A 253 18.62 12.61 -10.87
C ALA A 253 19.62 12.05 -11.89
N ASP A 254 19.55 12.49 -13.15
CA ASP A 254 20.47 12.12 -14.25
C ASP A 254 21.92 12.57 -14.03
N LYS A 255 22.13 13.58 -13.17
CA LYS A 255 23.46 14.11 -12.80
C LYS A 255 23.90 13.65 -11.41
N SER A 256 23.05 12.89 -10.71
CA SER A 256 23.23 12.48 -9.32
C SER A 256 23.81 11.06 -9.21
N PRO A 257 24.20 10.61 -8.00
CA PRO A 257 24.53 9.22 -7.73
C PRO A 257 23.38 8.25 -8.07
N ALA A 258 22.10 8.69 -7.98
CA ALA A 258 20.92 7.87 -8.24
C ALA A 258 20.60 7.68 -9.74
N LYS A 259 21.40 8.22 -10.66
CA LYS A 259 21.17 8.13 -12.12
C LYS A 259 20.95 6.71 -12.65
N GLY A 260 21.58 5.72 -12.02
CA GLY A 260 21.40 4.31 -12.37
C GLY A 260 20.03 3.74 -12.01
N GLY A 261 19.28 4.39 -11.10
CA GLY A 261 17.92 4.04 -10.71
C GLY A 261 16.84 4.54 -11.68
N ILE A 262 17.19 5.41 -12.64
CA ILE A 262 16.23 5.95 -13.60
C ILE A 262 15.74 4.83 -14.53
N THR A 263 14.44 4.66 -14.60
CA THR A 263 13.80 3.65 -15.43
C THR A 263 13.96 3.97 -16.90
N LYS A 264 14.41 2.98 -17.65
CA LYS A 264 14.34 3.00 -19.12
C LYS A 264 13.09 2.23 -19.53
N LEU A 265 12.18 2.89 -20.22
CA LEU A 265 10.98 2.26 -20.76
C LEU A 265 11.30 1.53 -22.07
N ASP A 266 10.63 0.42 -22.30
CA ASP A 266 10.74 -0.37 -23.53
C ASP A 266 10.08 0.39 -24.70
N PRO A 267 10.81 0.78 -25.73
CA PRO A 267 10.25 1.52 -26.85
C PRO A 267 9.27 0.68 -27.71
N SER A 268 9.26 -0.63 -27.53
CA SER A 268 8.31 -1.53 -28.20
C SER A 268 6.98 -1.65 -27.46
N ASP A 269 6.87 -1.17 -26.22
CA ASP A 269 5.61 -1.18 -25.47
C ASP A 269 4.68 -0.09 -25.99
N PRO A 270 3.52 -0.43 -26.59
CA PRO A 270 2.61 0.56 -27.16
C PRO A 270 1.99 1.48 -26.10
N LYS A 271 2.01 1.08 -24.82
CA LYS A 271 1.50 1.87 -23.70
C LYS A 271 2.57 2.77 -23.07
N GLY A 272 3.85 2.52 -23.37
CA GLY A 272 4.95 3.26 -22.76
C GLY A 272 5.07 3.11 -21.24
N LEU A 273 4.63 1.99 -20.68
CA LEU A 273 4.60 1.73 -19.23
C LEU A 273 5.58 0.65 -18.79
N ARG A 274 5.98 -0.23 -19.70
CA ARG A 274 6.84 -1.36 -19.38
C ARG A 274 8.31 -0.94 -19.27
N PRO A 275 8.98 -1.16 -18.15
CA PRO A 275 10.42 -1.01 -18.07
C PRO A 275 11.14 -2.00 -18.98
N LEU A 276 12.31 -1.62 -19.45
CA LEU A 276 13.17 -2.49 -20.25
C LEU A 276 13.57 -3.72 -19.45
N LEU A 277 13.32 -4.90 -20.03
CA LEU A 277 13.72 -6.16 -19.42
C LEU A 277 15.24 -6.35 -19.51
N ARG A 278 15.81 -7.02 -18.51
CA ARG A 278 17.21 -7.49 -18.56
C ARG A 278 17.35 -8.58 -19.61
N GLU A 279 18.53 -8.65 -20.20
CA GLU A 279 18.93 -9.79 -21.03
C GLU A 279 18.77 -11.10 -20.25
N GLY A 280 18.21 -12.13 -20.89
CA GLY A 280 17.89 -13.41 -20.25
C GLY A 280 16.70 -13.39 -19.30
N SER A 281 15.89 -12.32 -19.27
CA SER A 281 14.60 -12.34 -18.60
C SER A 281 13.68 -13.35 -19.30
N PRO A 282 12.98 -14.27 -18.58
CA PRO A 282 12.07 -15.23 -19.20
C PRO A 282 11.01 -14.53 -20.04
N ALA A 283 10.71 -15.10 -21.22
CA ALA A 283 9.70 -14.57 -22.13
C ALA A 283 8.27 -14.85 -21.62
N SER A 284 8.08 -15.95 -20.92
CA SER A 284 6.81 -16.40 -20.36
C SER A 284 6.84 -16.49 -18.84
N ALA A 285 5.71 -16.22 -18.20
CA ALA A 285 5.53 -16.43 -16.77
C ALA A 285 5.64 -17.92 -16.39
N MET A 286 5.42 -18.83 -17.35
CA MET A 286 5.59 -20.27 -17.18
C MET A 286 7.05 -20.71 -17.07
N GLU A 287 8.00 -19.83 -17.42
CA GLU A 287 9.44 -20.07 -17.40
C GLU A 287 10.14 -19.36 -16.22
N GLY A 288 9.48 -18.38 -15.61
CA GLY A 288 10.01 -17.63 -14.47
C GLY A 288 9.58 -16.17 -14.43
N PRO A 289 9.98 -15.44 -13.37
CA PRO A 289 9.63 -14.03 -13.17
C PRO A 289 10.35 -13.12 -14.18
N ALA A 290 9.67 -12.04 -14.58
CA ALA A 290 10.27 -10.97 -15.36
C ALA A 290 11.29 -10.19 -14.53
N LYS A 291 12.37 -9.71 -15.18
CA LYS A 291 13.44 -8.95 -14.52
C LYS A 291 13.66 -7.63 -15.25
N PHE A 292 13.38 -6.51 -14.60
CA PHE A 292 13.63 -5.17 -15.16
C PHE A 292 15.09 -4.73 -14.98
N THR A 293 15.56 -3.86 -15.86
CA THR A 293 16.91 -3.27 -15.77
C THR A 293 17.02 -2.28 -14.62
N SER A 294 16.01 -1.42 -14.45
CA SER A 294 15.83 -0.50 -13.34
C SER A 294 14.37 -0.06 -13.26
N ASN A 295 13.91 0.29 -12.05
CA ASN A 295 12.53 0.69 -11.79
C ASN A 295 12.37 1.61 -10.57
N VAL A 296 13.48 2.23 -10.09
CA VAL A 296 13.47 3.02 -8.84
C VAL A 296 12.91 4.42 -9.05
N LEU A 297 13.39 5.10 -10.10
CA LEU A 297 12.94 6.43 -10.49
C LEU A 297 12.21 6.36 -11.82
N THR A 298 11.18 7.18 -11.98
CA THR A 298 10.58 7.37 -13.32
C THR A 298 11.55 8.07 -14.26
N PRO A 299 11.34 8.04 -15.61
CA PRO A 299 12.17 8.76 -16.55
C PRO A 299 12.25 10.27 -16.30
N ASP A 300 11.25 10.84 -15.65
CA ASP A 300 11.14 12.24 -15.24
C ASP A 300 11.39 12.44 -13.73
N PHE A 301 12.11 11.49 -13.11
CA PHE A 301 12.79 11.59 -11.81
C PHE A 301 11.92 11.52 -10.56
N TYR A 302 10.72 10.98 -10.61
CA TYR A 302 9.96 10.68 -9.39
C TYR A 302 10.39 9.33 -8.79
N ALA A 303 10.61 9.30 -7.48
CA ALA A 303 10.91 8.06 -6.76
C ALA A 303 9.61 7.26 -6.53
N VAL A 304 9.54 6.10 -7.16
CA VAL A 304 8.34 5.23 -7.16
C VAL A 304 8.59 3.89 -6.48
N ASN A 305 9.85 3.53 -6.22
CA ASN A 305 10.23 2.38 -5.40
C ASN A 305 11.22 2.82 -4.32
N THR A 306 11.45 1.97 -3.32
CA THR A 306 12.13 2.31 -2.08
C THR A 306 13.49 2.97 -2.29
N MET A 307 13.61 4.18 -1.76
CA MET A 307 14.86 4.87 -1.50
C MET A 307 14.98 5.12 0.00
N THR A 308 16.20 5.18 0.52
CA THR A 308 16.44 5.50 1.93
C THR A 308 16.21 6.98 2.20
N PRO A 309 15.71 7.37 3.39
CA PRO A 309 15.57 8.79 3.72
C PRO A 309 16.92 9.50 3.85
N PRO A 310 16.93 10.84 3.74
CA PRO A 310 18.14 11.65 3.90
C PRO A 310 18.65 11.73 5.34
N TYR A 311 17.89 11.19 6.30
CA TYR A 311 18.17 11.25 7.74
C TYR A 311 18.08 9.87 8.38
N ALA A 312 18.81 9.66 9.48
CA ALA A 312 18.73 8.42 10.25
C ALA A 312 17.30 8.15 10.78
N PRO A 313 16.87 6.86 10.84
CA PRO A 313 17.59 5.67 10.39
C PRO A 313 17.61 5.57 8.86
N ALA A 314 18.71 5.14 8.30
CA ALA A 314 18.94 5.01 6.86
C ALA A 314 19.90 3.85 6.59
N TYR A 315 19.89 3.30 5.36
CA TYR A 315 20.75 2.15 5.02
C TYR A 315 22.24 2.47 5.09
N LYS A 316 22.62 3.71 4.83
CA LYS A 316 23.99 4.16 4.92
C LYS A 316 24.04 5.55 5.54
N LEU A 317 24.73 5.69 6.65
CA LEU A 317 24.92 6.97 7.34
C LEU A 317 26.19 7.67 6.91
N ASP A 318 26.18 8.99 6.96
CA ASP A 318 27.37 9.82 6.78
C ASP A 318 28.19 9.82 8.11
N PRO A 319 29.40 9.25 8.12
CA PRO A 319 30.22 9.19 9.33
C PRO A 319 30.67 10.58 9.81
N ALA A 320 30.68 11.58 8.91
CA ALA A 320 31.09 12.95 9.24
C ALA A 320 29.91 13.80 9.75
N LYS A 321 28.65 13.34 9.57
CA LYS A 321 27.46 14.10 9.93
C LYS A 321 26.44 13.21 10.66
N PRO A 322 26.58 13.05 11.98
CA PRO A 322 25.65 12.23 12.77
C PRO A 322 24.18 12.57 12.54
N GLY A 323 23.36 11.55 12.36
CA GLY A 323 21.91 11.69 12.09
C GLY A 323 21.56 11.92 10.62
N TYR A 324 22.53 11.98 9.71
CA TYR A 324 22.30 12.12 8.27
C TYR A 324 22.70 10.84 7.52
N ALA A 325 21.97 10.54 6.46
CA ALA A 325 22.36 9.51 5.51
C ALA A 325 23.54 10.01 4.64
N ASP A 326 24.25 9.06 4.04
CA ASP A 326 25.25 9.36 3.00
C ASP A 326 24.52 9.75 1.70
N TRP A 327 24.49 11.03 1.38
CA TRP A 327 23.84 11.55 0.17
C TRP A 327 24.62 11.24 -1.13
N THR A 328 25.81 10.68 -1.02
CA THR A 328 26.56 10.17 -2.19
C THR A 328 26.16 8.74 -2.54
N SER A 329 25.36 8.10 -1.71
CA SER A 329 24.80 6.77 -1.97
C SER A 329 23.71 6.84 -3.04
N PRO A 330 23.71 5.94 -4.04
CA PRO A 330 22.68 5.91 -5.10
C PRO A 330 21.28 5.58 -4.60
N SER A 331 21.16 5.00 -3.41
CA SER A 331 19.86 4.66 -2.80
C SER A 331 19.30 5.75 -1.89
N THR A 332 20.04 6.85 -1.64
CA THR A 332 19.57 7.93 -0.76
C THR A 332 18.74 8.94 -1.51
N LEU A 333 17.50 9.16 -1.07
CA LEU A 333 16.65 10.24 -1.58
C LEU A 333 17.05 11.55 -0.91
N ILE A 334 17.12 12.62 -1.69
CA ILE A 334 17.39 13.95 -1.14
C ILE A 334 16.20 14.48 -0.35
N PRO A 335 16.40 15.45 0.60
CA PRO A 335 15.31 16.01 1.39
C PRO A 335 14.19 16.59 0.52
N GLN A 336 12.95 16.20 0.80
CA GLN A 336 11.77 16.71 0.13
C GLN A 336 11.31 18.02 0.76
N THR A 337 10.66 18.89 -0.03
CA THR A 337 10.23 20.22 0.41
C THR A 337 8.78 20.56 0.08
N HIS A 338 8.08 19.68 -0.65
CA HIS A 338 6.68 19.92 -0.99
C HIS A 338 5.77 19.72 0.23
N LYS A 339 4.61 20.38 0.20
CA LYS A 339 3.67 20.45 1.31
C LYS A 339 3.08 19.07 1.65
N THR A 340 3.04 18.74 2.92
CA THR A 340 2.45 17.53 3.48
C THR A 340 1.20 17.85 4.29
N ILE A 341 0.45 16.83 4.69
CA ILE A 341 -0.66 16.99 5.62
C ILE A 341 -0.19 17.52 6.98
N GLY A 342 1.03 17.18 7.41
CA GLY A 342 1.64 17.70 8.63
C GLY A 342 1.85 19.22 8.57
N ASP A 343 2.22 19.76 7.39
CA ASP A 343 2.36 21.20 7.20
C ASP A 343 1.02 21.93 7.38
N VAL A 344 -0.03 21.46 6.71
CA VAL A 344 -1.34 22.15 6.78
C VAL A 344 -2.02 21.99 8.14
N LEU A 345 -1.78 20.88 8.85
CA LEU A 345 -2.23 20.70 10.23
C LEU A 345 -1.52 21.69 11.17
N SER A 346 -0.18 21.77 11.09
CA SER A 346 0.63 22.70 11.91
C SER A 346 0.29 24.16 11.63
N ASP A 347 0.14 24.55 10.35
CA ASP A 347 -0.24 25.91 9.95
C ASP A 347 -1.61 26.32 10.53
N LYS A 348 -2.51 25.35 10.79
CA LYS A 348 -3.82 25.56 11.40
C LYS A 348 -3.84 25.41 12.91
N GLY A 349 -2.71 25.05 13.53
CA GLY A 349 -2.62 24.79 14.97
C GLY A 349 -3.34 23.50 15.41
N VAL A 350 -3.54 22.54 14.50
CA VAL A 350 -4.12 21.24 14.82
C VAL A 350 -3.00 20.28 15.22
N SER A 351 -3.09 19.72 16.43
CA SER A 351 -2.08 18.78 16.93
C SER A 351 -2.08 17.48 16.13
N TRP A 352 -0.88 16.98 15.81
CA TRP A 352 -0.74 15.75 15.07
C TRP A 352 0.58 15.04 15.38
N ALA A 353 0.65 13.74 15.11
CA ALA A 353 1.89 12.98 15.17
C ALA A 353 1.82 11.73 14.30
N TRP A 354 2.98 11.29 13.83
CA TRP A 354 3.20 9.97 13.24
C TRP A 354 3.95 9.09 14.23
N TYR A 355 3.32 8.02 14.68
CA TYR A 355 3.90 7.01 15.55
C TYR A 355 4.38 5.82 14.71
N SER A 356 5.68 5.52 14.76
CA SER A 356 6.24 4.33 14.13
C SER A 356 6.68 3.32 15.18
N GLY A 357 6.22 2.06 15.05
CA GLY A 357 6.74 0.94 15.83
C GLY A 357 8.22 0.70 15.54
N GLY A 358 9.03 0.49 16.58
CA GLY A 358 10.45 0.22 16.45
C GLY A 358 11.33 1.41 16.04
N TRP A 359 10.78 2.61 15.92
CA TRP A 359 11.52 3.82 15.53
C TRP A 359 12.69 4.13 16.47
N GLY A 360 12.47 4.03 17.79
CA GLY A 360 13.50 4.27 18.80
C GLY A 360 14.65 3.28 18.71
N THR A 361 14.33 2.00 18.53
CA THR A 361 15.32 0.93 18.35
C THR A 361 16.13 1.13 17.05
N ALA A 362 15.48 1.47 15.95
CA ALA A 362 16.16 1.76 14.69
C ALA A 362 17.09 2.97 14.79
N LEU A 363 16.69 4.04 15.48
CA LEU A 363 17.55 5.20 15.73
C LEU A 363 18.76 4.86 16.61
N ALA A 364 18.59 4.01 17.64
CA ALA A 364 19.68 3.59 18.52
C ALA A 364 20.68 2.65 17.83
N GLY A 365 20.21 1.83 16.89
CA GLY A 365 21.05 0.93 16.09
C GLY A 365 21.88 1.62 15.00
N GLY A 366 21.63 2.88 14.70
CA GLY A 366 22.36 3.70 13.73
C GLY A 366 21.98 3.41 12.27
N SER A 367 22.79 2.59 11.55
CA SER A 367 22.50 2.18 10.18
C SER A 367 21.55 0.99 10.12
N THR A 368 21.16 0.57 8.98
CA THR A 368 20.32 -0.57 8.59
C THR A 368 19.54 -1.24 9.73
N PRO A 369 18.22 -1.09 9.78
CA PRO A 369 17.40 -1.90 10.65
C PRO A 369 17.62 -3.38 10.34
N ASP A 370 18.07 -4.15 11.33
CA ASP A 370 18.22 -5.58 11.18
C ASP A 370 16.85 -6.26 11.31
N PHE A 371 16.32 -6.79 10.22
CA PHE A 371 15.09 -7.56 10.23
C PHE A 371 15.28 -9.02 10.64
N ALA A 372 16.50 -9.53 10.69
CA ALA A 372 16.82 -10.93 11.00
C ALA A 372 16.78 -11.24 12.50
N GLY A 373 15.76 -10.82 13.21
CA GLY A 373 15.56 -11.08 14.63
C GLY A 373 14.84 -9.99 15.39
N HIS A 374 14.74 -8.79 14.81
CA HIS A 374 14.01 -7.65 15.33
C HIS A 374 13.34 -6.90 14.18
N ALA A 375 12.42 -7.57 13.49
CA ALA A 375 11.72 -7.03 12.34
C ALA A 375 10.80 -5.86 12.73
N SER A 376 11.36 -4.83 13.36
CA SER A 376 10.53 -3.81 13.97
C SER A 376 10.35 -2.58 13.08
N PHE A 377 11.27 -2.27 12.16
CA PHE A 377 11.21 -0.99 11.42
C PHE A 377 11.77 -1.06 10.01
N GLN A 378 11.00 -0.58 9.02
CA GLN A 378 11.46 -0.26 7.66
C GLN A 378 11.65 1.25 7.52
N VAL A 379 12.65 1.67 6.72
CA VAL A 379 13.00 3.10 6.58
C VAL A 379 11.83 3.99 6.16
N HIS A 380 10.91 3.48 5.35
CA HIS A 380 9.72 4.20 4.89
C HIS A 380 8.56 4.20 5.89
N HIS A 381 8.64 3.45 7.01
CA HIS A 381 7.61 3.47 8.06
C HIS A 381 7.51 4.81 8.79
N GLN A 382 8.48 5.72 8.56
CA GLN A 382 8.42 7.12 8.99
C GLN A 382 8.53 8.03 7.76
N PRO A 383 7.43 8.27 7.02
CA PRO A 383 7.48 8.99 5.76
C PRO A 383 7.91 10.46 5.91
N PHE A 384 7.64 11.09 7.03
CA PHE A 384 8.09 12.45 7.29
C PHE A 384 9.61 12.58 7.44
N ASN A 385 10.32 11.47 7.69
CA ASN A 385 11.79 11.45 7.74
C ASN A 385 12.46 11.77 6.39
N TYR A 386 11.67 11.86 5.32
CA TYR A 386 12.15 12.27 3.99
C TYR A 386 12.10 13.78 3.76
N TYR A 387 11.56 14.57 4.69
CA TYR A 387 11.31 16.00 4.49
C TYR A 387 12.26 16.89 5.28
N SER A 388 12.72 17.98 4.64
CA SER A 388 13.69 18.93 5.21
C SER A 388 13.18 19.56 6.54
N ARG A 389 11.88 19.75 6.68
CA ARG A 389 11.25 20.26 7.91
C ARG A 389 11.58 19.38 9.13
N PHE A 390 11.70 18.08 8.94
CA PHE A 390 11.94 17.09 9.99
C PHE A 390 13.41 16.64 10.06
N ALA A 391 14.35 17.50 9.66
CA ALA A 391 15.78 17.24 9.78
C ALA A 391 16.20 17.00 11.24
N PRO A 392 17.31 16.27 11.49
CA PRO A 392 17.82 16.07 12.84
C PRO A 392 18.01 17.40 13.59
N GLY A 393 17.52 17.46 14.85
CA GLY A 393 17.61 18.63 15.71
C GLY A 393 16.50 19.67 15.54
N THR A 394 15.55 19.48 14.61
CA THR A 394 14.39 20.38 14.50
C THR A 394 13.34 20.11 15.58
N ALA A 395 12.62 21.14 16.00
CA ALA A 395 11.51 21.02 16.94
C ALA A 395 10.37 20.16 16.35
N ASP A 396 10.04 20.36 15.07
CA ASP A 396 9.01 19.58 14.37
C ASP A 396 9.30 18.07 14.37
N ARG A 397 10.58 17.68 14.18
CA ARG A 397 10.98 16.27 14.29
C ARG A 397 10.69 15.71 15.68
N ALA A 398 11.08 16.43 16.72
CA ALA A 398 10.92 15.99 18.11
C ALA A 398 9.44 15.90 18.52
N GLU A 399 8.60 16.81 18.02
CA GLU A 399 7.18 16.88 18.35
C GLU A 399 6.35 15.84 17.60
N HIS A 400 6.58 15.68 16.29
CA HIS A 400 5.67 14.97 15.39
C HIS A 400 6.11 13.55 15.00
N LEU A 401 7.43 13.28 14.99
CA LEU A 401 7.94 11.95 14.62
C LEU A 401 8.17 11.14 15.91
N ARG A 402 7.15 10.37 16.30
CA ARG A 402 7.12 9.70 17.59
C ARG A 402 7.46 8.21 17.46
N ASP A 403 8.22 7.74 18.44
CA ASP A 403 8.42 6.31 18.64
C ASP A 403 7.16 5.71 19.29
N ALA A 404 6.53 4.75 18.58
CA ALA A 404 5.42 4.00 19.17
C ALA A 404 5.91 2.97 20.20
N GLY A 405 7.21 2.69 20.26
CA GLY A 405 7.76 1.57 21.03
C GLY A 405 7.51 0.23 20.34
N GLU A 406 7.55 -0.87 21.08
CA GLU A 406 7.43 -2.22 20.59
C GLU A 406 6.47 -3.06 21.43
N GLY A 407 5.87 -4.11 20.79
CA GLY A 407 4.97 -5.05 21.44
C GLY A 407 3.57 -4.51 21.71
N GLU A 408 2.85 -5.21 22.60
CA GLU A 408 1.41 -5.03 22.85
C GLU A 408 1.12 -4.63 24.31
N SER A 409 2.08 -4.12 25.02
CA SER A 409 1.94 -3.65 26.41
C SER A 409 2.15 -2.16 26.53
N PRO A 410 1.33 -1.42 27.30
CA PRO A 410 1.58 0.00 27.56
C PRO A 410 2.92 0.32 28.25
N ARG A 411 3.62 -0.71 28.75
CA ARG A 411 4.97 -0.57 29.31
C ARG A 411 6.05 -0.44 28.25
N THR A 412 5.86 -1.04 27.09
CA THR A 412 6.82 -1.09 25.99
C THR A 412 6.30 -0.34 24.76
N ASN A 413 5.00 -0.31 24.54
CA ASN A 413 4.36 0.43 23.46
C ASN A 413 3.87 1.79 23.97
N LYS A 414 4.55 2.85 23.56
CA LYS A 414 4.29 4.23 24.00
C LYS A 414 2.96 4.77 23.48
N LEU A 415 2.54 4.33 22.29
CA LEU A 415 1.24 4.71 21.75
C LEU A 415 0.11 4.13 22.62
N LEU A 416 0.19 2.87 23.07
CA LEU A 416 -0.78 2.29 24.01
C LEU A 416 -0.82 3.06 25.33
N ALA A 417 0.33 3.54 25.81
CA ALA A 417 0.39 4.39 27.01
C ALA A 417 -0.31 5.73 26.80
N ASP A 418 -0.08 6.39 25.66
CA ASP A 418 -0.74 7.66 25.32
C ASP A 418 -2.25 7.50 25.09
N ILE A 419 -2.69 6.39 24.49
CA ILE A 419 -4.11 6.02 24.35
C ILE A 419 -4.77 5.91 25.73
N ALA A 420 -4.17 5.14 26.63
CA ALA A 420 -4.71 4.93 27.99
C ALA A 420 -4.77 6.23 28.81
N ALA A 421 -3.82 7.14 28.60
CA ALA A 421 -3.76 8.43 29.26
C ALA A 421 -4.65 9.52 28.63
N GLY A 422 -5.32 9.24 27.49
CA GLY A 422 -6.12 10.23 26.76
C GLY A 422 -5.27 11.37 26.18
N LYS A 423 -4.04 11.05 25.72
CA LYS A 423 -3.05 12.05 25.24
C LYS A 423 -2.79 11.99 23.74
N LEU A 424 -3.67 11.34 22.97
CA LEU A 424 -3.52 11.34 21.53
C LEU A 424 -3.73 12.74 20.95
N PRO A 425 -2.89 13.18 19.99
CA PRO A 425 -3.16 14.40 19.24
C PRO A 425 -4.44 14.28 18.41
N ALA A 426 -4.93 15.40 17.90
CA ALA A 426 -6.14 15.45 17.07
C ALA A 426 -6.04 14.55 15.84
N VAL A 427 -4.86 14.47 15.21
CA VAL A 427 -4.58 13.54 14.12
C VAL A 427 -3.39 12.66 14.49
N THR A 428 -3.62 11.36 14.57
CA THR A 428 -2.62 10.35 14.90
C THR A 428 -2.50 9.37 13.75
N PHE A 429 -1.32 9.29 13.15
CA PHE A 429 -0.97 8.20 12.25
C PHE A 429 -0.17 7.16 13.03
N TYR A 430 -0.48 5.90 12.82
CA TYR A 430 0.22 4.78 13.44
C TYR A 430 0.66 3.74 12.42
N LYS A 431 1.94 3.50 12.38
CA LYS A 431 2.55 2.39 11.64
C LYS A 431 2.98 1.32 12.64
N PRO A 432 2.37 0.13 12.64
CA PRO A 432 2.79 -0.98 13.48
C PRO A 432 4.25 -1.37 13.22
N GLN A 433 4.91 -1.92 14.23
CA GLN A 433 6.24 -2.52 14.03
C GLN A 433 6.19 -3.66 13.01
N GLY A 434 7.32 -3.95 12.35
CA GLY A 434 7.37 -4.84 11.21
C GLY A 434 6.75 -6.23 11.44
N ASN A 435 7.08 -6.90 12.53
CA ASN A 435 6.55 -8.23 12.84
C ASN A 435 5.08 -8.25 13.32
N LEU A 436 4.39 -7.09 13.38
CA LEU A 436 2.98 -6.95 13.78
C LEU A 436 2.14 -6.20 12.72
N ASN A 437 2.58 -6.16 11.46
CA ASN A 437 1.97 -5.35 10.42
C ASN A 437 1.30 -6.15 9.28
N MET A 438 1.40 -7.48 9.26
CA MET A 438 0.90 -8.43 8.26
C MET A 438 1.74 -8.54 6.97
N HIS A 439 2.90 -7.90 6.85
CA HIS A 439 3.72 -7.97 5.64
C HIS A 439 4.19 -9.40 5.36
N ALA A 440 3.85 -9.95 4.19
CA ALA A 440 4.40 -11.24 3.75
C ALA A 440 5.93 -11.19 3.70
N GLY A 441 6.57 -12.32 3.97
CA GLY A 441 8.03 -12.44 3.97
C GLY A 441 8.70 -12.27 5.34
N TYR A 442 8.11 -11.50 6.29
CA TYR A 442 8.67 -11.34 7.62
C TYR A 442 7.65 -11.20 8.75
N SER A 443 6.37 -11.02 8.43
CA SER A 443 5.26 -10.97 9.37
C SER A 443 4.15 -11.92 8.93
N ASP A 444 3.46 -12.49 9.88
CA ASP A 444 2.29 -13.33 9.64
C ASP A 444 0.98 -12.55 9.84
N VAL A 445 -0.10 -13.10 9.31
CA VAL A 445 -1.43 -12.47 9.39
C VAL A 445 -1.98 -12.50 10.81
N GLU A 446 -1.71 -13.55 11.58
CA GLU A 446 -2.26 -13.73 12.93
C GLU A 446 -1.69 -12.68 13.91
N ALA A 447 -0.37 -12.47 13.88
CA ALA A 447 0.27 -11.47 14.73
C ALA A 447 -0.24 -10.06 14.45
N GLY A 448 -0.38 -9.69 13.16
CA GLY A 448 -0.92 -8.38 12.79
C GLY A 448 -2.42 -8.23 13.10
N ASP A 449 -3.23 -9.27 12.91
CA ASP A 449 -4.65 -9.30 13.26
C ASP A 449 -4.87 -9.14 14.77
N GLN A 450 -4.09 -9.87 15.57
CA GLN A 450 -4.07 -9.72 17.02
C GLN A 450 -3.69 -8.31 17.43
N HIS A 451 -2.65 -7.75 16.83
CA HIS A 451 -2.18 -6.41 17.14
C HIS A 451 -3.22 -5.32 16.82
N ILE A 452 -3.88 -5.41 15.66
CA ILE A 452 -4.98 -4.51 15.32
C ILE A 452 -6.09 -4.59 16.37
N ALA A 453 -6.48 -5.79 16.80
CA ALA A 453 -7.50 -5.98 17.81
C ALA A 453 -7.10 -5.36 19.16
N VAL A 454 -5.85 -5.55 19.60
CA VAL A 454 -5.32 -4.92 20.82
C VAL A 454 -5.39 -3.39 20.73
N MET A 455 -5.01 -2.82 19.57
CA MET A 455 -5.07 -1.36 19.35
C MET A 455 -6.51 -0.85 19.38
N VAL A 456 -7.43 -1.50 18.68
CA VAL A 456 -8.86 -1.13 18.67
C VAL A 456 -9.45 -1.20 20.07
N ASP A 457 -9.17 -2.26 20.81
CA ASP A 457 -9.64 -2.44 22.18
C ASP A 457 -9.08 -1.36 23.13
N ALA A 458 -7.83 -0.97 22.96
CA ALA A 458 -7.24 0.12 23.72
C ALA A 458 -7.91 1.46 23.39
N LEU A 459 -8.10 1.77 22.09
CA LEU A 459 -8.76 3.00 21.63
C LEU A 459 -10.19 3.10 22.15
N ARG A 460 -10.95 1.99 22.16
CA ARG A 460 -12.33 1.93 22.69
C ARG A 460 -12.37 2.23 24.21
N ARG A 461 -11.32 1.92 24.94
CA ARG A 461 -11.20 2.23 26.40
C ARG A 461 -10.58 3.60 26.67
N SER A 462 -10.11 4.30 25.66
CA SER A 462 -9.50 5.63 25.82
C SER A 462 -10.53 6.65 26.32
N PRO A 463 -10.14 7.59 27.20
CA PRO A 463 -10.99 8.75 27.55
C PRO A 463 -11.44 9.58 26.33
N GLN A 464 -10.71 9.51 25.21
CA GLN A 464 -11.01 10.24 23.97
C GLN A 464 -11.98 9.48 23.04
N TRP A 465 -12.36 8.23 23.37
CA TRP A 465 -13.14 7.37 22.47
C TRP A 465 -14.44 8.00 21.97
N GLY A 466 -15.18 8.70 22.84
CA GLY A 466 -16.50 9.27 22.51
C GLY A 466 -16.54 10.19 21.28
N LYS A 467 -15.38 10.74 20.89
CA LYS A 467 -15.24 11.64 19.73
C LYS A 467 -14.10 11.22 18.78
N MET A 468 -13.93 9.91 18.60
CA MET A 468 -12.84 9.35 17.82
C MET A 468 -13.33 8.70 16.54
N LEU A 469 -12.59 8.91 15.45
CA LEU A 469 -12.64 8.13 14.23
C LEU A 469 -11.34 7.33 14.10
N VAL A 470 -11.43 6.03 13.91
CA VAL A 470 -10.29 5.16 13.59
C VAL A 470 -10.46 4.62 12.18
N VAL A 471 -9.45 4.78 11.36
CA VAL A 471 -9.33 4.19 10.02
C VAL A 471 -8.29 3.09 10.10
N ILE A 472 -8.70 1.84 9.90
CA ILE A 472 -7.79 0.70 9.77
C ILE A 472 -7.69 0.39 8.27
N THR A 473 -6.51 0.50 7.70
CA THR A 473 -6.28 0.17 6.29
C THR A 473 -4.86 -0.32 6.06
N PHE A 474 -4.61 -0.77 4.85
CA PHE A 474 -3.32 -1.25 4.38
C PHE A 474 -2.70 -0.20 3.47
N ASP A 475 -1.38 -0.19 3.37
CA ASP A 475 -0.67 0.74 2.50
C ASP A 475 -0.82 0.37 1.03
N GLU A 476 -0.75 -0.93 0.71
CA GLU A 476 -0.88 -1.44 -0.64
C GLU A 476 -1.22 -2.95 -0.65
N ASN A 477 -1.29 -3.55 -1.84
CA ASN A 477 -1.80 -4.92 -2.03
C ASN A 477 -0.77 -6.04 -1.80
N GLY A 478 0.53 -5.76 -1.61
CA GLY A 478 1.57 -6.77 -1.42
C GLY A 478 1.76 -7.71 -2.60
N GLY A 479 1.46 -7.29 -3.81
CA GLY A 479 1.49 -8.14 -4.99
C GLY A 479 0.31 -9.13 -5.12
N TRP A 480 -0.57 -9.20 -4.11
CA TRP A 480 -1.76 -10.05 -4.12
C TRP A 480 -2.83 -9.50 -5.07
N TRP A 481 -3.44 -10.38 -5.82
CA TRP A 481 -4.48 -10.06 -6.79
C TRP A 481 -5.80 -9.65 -6.14
N ASP A 482 -6.54 -8.81 -6.86
CA ASP A 482 -7.95 -8.47 -6.56
C ASP A 482 -8.78 -8.49 -7.83
N HIS A 483 -10.06 -8.86 -7.74
CA HIS A 483 -10.93 -8.95 -8.90
C HIS A 483 -11.57 -7.61 -9.29
N ILE A 484 -11.63 -6.66 -8.36
CA ILE A 484 -12.23 -5.34 -8.66
C ILE A 484 -11.18 -4.44 -9.30
N ALA A 485 -11.51 -3.93 -10.48
CA ALA A 485 -10.70 -2.94 -11.17
C ALA A 485 -10.63 -1.64 -10.38
N PRO A 486 -9.43 -1.04 -10.19
CA PRO A 486 -9.35 0.29 -9.62
C PRO A 486 -9.99 1.32 -10.54
N PRO A 487 -10.57 2.41 -9.98
CA PRO A 487 -11.04 3.53 -10.80
C PRO A 487 -9.87 4.16 -11.55
N LYS A 488 -10.13 4.68 -12.75
CA LYS A 488 -9.10 5.34 -13.53
C LYS A 488 -8.79 6.72 -12.94
N GLY A 489 -7.51 7.01 -12.77
CA GLY A 489 -7.04 8.26 -12.17
C GLY A 489 -5.93 8.94 -12.97
N ASP A 490 -4.92 9.39 -12.26
CA ASP A 490 -3.71 9.96 -12.87
C ASP A 490 -2.66 8.85 -13.14
N ARG A 491 -1.47 9.26 -13.60
CA ARG A 491 -0.35 8.34 -13.87
C ARG A 491 0.16 7.56 -12.64
N TRP A 492 -0.26 7.95 -11.45
CA TRP A 492 0.17 7.36 -10.17
C TRP A 492 -0.78 6.29 -9.65
N GLY A 493 -2.06 6.35 -9.99
CA GLY A 493 -3.09 5.44 -9.47
C GLY A 493 -4.51 5.99 -9.65
N PRO A 494 -5.48 5.49 -8.88
CA PRO A 494 -5.38 4.50 -7.79
C PRO A 494 -4.90 3.14 -8.25
N GLY A 495 -4.30 2.40 -7.31
CA GLY A 495 -3.87 1.02 -7.54
C GLY A 495 -4.91 -0.01 -7.06
N THR A 496 -4.44 -1.23 -6.79
CA THR A 496 -5.28 -2.38 -6.42
C THR A 496 -6.13 -2.11 -5.17
N ARG A 497 -7.31 -2.75 -5.09
CA ARG A 497 -8.20 -2.66 -3.93
C ARG A 497 -7.57 -3.28 -2.68
N ILE A 498 -7.70 -2.59 -1.55
CA ILE A 498 -7.16 -2.96 -0.23
C ILE A 498 -8.26 -2.89 0.83
N PRO A 499 -8.15 -3.62 1.97
CA PRO A 499 -9.14 -3.52 3.03
C PRO A 499 -9.10 -2.16 3.74
N ALA A 500 -10.29 -1.66 4.09
CA ALA A 500 -10.43 -0.52 5.00
C ALA A 500 -11.65 -0.70 5.91
N VAL A 501 -11.45 -0.49 7.22
CA VAL A 501 -12.51 -0.58 8.24
C VAL A 501 -12.56 0.73 9.01
N ILE A 502 -13.74 1.32 9.08
CA ILE A 502 -14.00 2.57 9.83
C ILE A 502 -14.60 2.21 11.18
N VAL A 503 -13.87 2.53 12.24
CA VAL A 503 -14.22 2.20 13.63
C VAL A 503 -14.45 3.49 14.41
N SER A 504 -15.65 3.67 14.95
CA SER A 504 -16.04 4.90 15.67
C SER A 504 -17.31 4.64 16.47
N PRO A 505 -17.56 5.34 17.58
CA PRO A 505 -18.89 5.42 18.16
C PRO A 505 -19.96 5.89 17.15
N HIS A 506 -19.51 6.70 16.18
CA HIS A 506 -20.34 7.30 15.14
C HIS A 506 -20.25 6.56 13.78
N ALA A 507 -19.60 5.41 13.68
CA ALA A 507 -19.64 4.60 12.48
C ALA A 507 -21.01 3.91 12.34
N LYS A 508 -21.48 3.71 11.11
CA LYS A 508 -22.61 2.84 10.83
C LYS A 508 -22.28 1.42 11.29
N LYS A 509 -23.22 0.79 11.98
CA LYS A 509 -23.00 -0.52 12.60
C LYS A 509 -23.35 -1.66 11.64
N GLY A 510 -22.48 -2.66 11.55
CA GLY A 510 -22.68 -3.83 10.68
C GLY A 510 -22.90 -3.45 9.23
N HIS A 511 -22.24 -2.40 8.76
CA HIS A 511 -22.46 -1.81 7.44
C HIS A 511 -21.30 -2.10 6.49
N VAL A 512 -21.62 -2.40 5.23
CA VAL A 512 -20.64 -2.41 4.14
C VAL A 512 -20.90 -1.17 3.28
N ASP A 513 -19.94 -0.27 3.25
CA ASP A 513 -20.00 0.96 2.45
C ASP A 513 -19.40 0.69 1.07
N HIS A 514 -20.23 0.85 0.04
CA HIS A 514 -19.86 0.61 -1.36
C HIS A 514 -19.33 1.85 -2.08
N SER A 515 -19.15 2.95 -1.37
CA SER A 515 -18.58 4.17 -1.94
C SER A 515 -17.13 3.91 -2.37
N VAL A 516 -16.74 4.56 -3.47
CA VAL A 516 -15.37 4.50 -3.94
C VAL A 516 -14.49 5.40 -3.07
N TYR A 517 -13.47 4.82 -2.49
CA TYR A 517 -12.45 5.48 -1.68
C TYR A 517 -11.05 5.15 -2.16
N ASP A 518 -10.09 5.99 -1.84
CA ASP A 518 -8.66 5.70 -1.97
C ASP A 518 -7.91 6.19 -0.72
N THR A 519 -6.60 5.92 -0.65
CA THR A 519 -5.76 6.42 0.45
C THR A 519 -5.90 7.94 0.64
N GLY A 520 -6.14 8.70 -0.45
CA GLY A 520 -6.41 10.14 -0.40
C GLY A 520 -7.73 10.50 0.28
N SER A 521 -8.67 9.56 0.43
CA SER A 521 -9.93 9.78 1.15
C SER A 521 -9.70 10.08 2.64
N ILE A 522 -8.64 9.54 3.21
CA ILE A 522 -8.19 9.85 4.59
C ILE A 522 -7.79 11.33 4.68
N LEU A 523 -7.02 11.81 3.70
CA LEU A 523 -6.62 13.22 3.64
C LEU A 523 -7.81 14.14 3.39
N ARG A 524 -8.78 13.73 2.55
CA ARG A 524 -10.04 14.48 2.33
C ARG A 524 -10.85 14.60 3.60
N PHE A 525 -10.97 13.51 4.39
CA PHE A 525 -11.63 13.54 5.69
C PHE A 525 -10.95 14.53 6.64
N ILE A 526 -9.64 14.42 6.80
CA ILE A 526 -8.85 15.30 7.69
C ILE A 526 -8.99 16.77 7.24
N THR A 527 -8.84 17.06 5.94
CA THR A 527 -8.95 18.43 5.43
C THR A 527 -10.36 19.01 5.64
N ARG A 528 -11.41 18.21 5.40
CA ARG A 528 -12.81 18.62 5.63
C ARG A 528 -13.07 18.87 7.12
N ARG A 529 -12.66 17.95 8.00
CA ARG A 529 -12.93 18.04 9.44
C ARG A 529 -12.36 19.30 10.08
N TRP A 530 -11.16 19.72 9.70
CA TRP A 530 -10.50 20.90 10.27
C TRP A 530 -10.52 22.14 9.37
N GLY A 531 -11.20 22.08 8.22
CA GLY A 531 -11.25 23.20 7.27
C GLY A 531 -9.87 23.59 6.76
N LEU A 532 -9.06 22.58 6.38
CA LEU A 532 -7.71 22.78 5.89
C LEU A 532 -7.68 23.06 4.38
N GLU A 533 -6.61 23.65 3.93
CA GLU A 533 -6.29 23.72 2.50
C GLU A 533 -6.09 22.30 1.92
N LYS A 534 -6.68 22.00 0.77
CA LYS A 534 -6.42 20.74 0.07
C LYS A 534 -4.99 20.71 -0.44
N LEU A 535 -4.34 19.57 -0.26
CA LEU A 535 -3.01 19.34 -0.81
C LEU A 535 -3.04 19.35 -2.36
N PRO A 536 -2.00 19.89 -3.01
CA PRO A 536 -1.95 19.95 -4.47
C PRO A 536 -2.14 18.59 -5.15
N GLY A 537 -1.54 17.52 -4.59
CA GLY A 537 -1.68 16.17 -5.14
C GLY A 537 -3.12 15.63 -5.09
N LEU A 538 -3.92 15.98 -4.06
CA LEU A 538 -5.35 15.64 -4.03
C LEU A 538 -6.12 16.35 -5.14
N ILE A 539 -5.84 17.63 -5.37
CA ILE A 539 -6.49 18.43 -6.42
C ILE A 539 -6.15 17.85 -7.79
N GLU A 540 -4.90 17.47 -8.03
CA GLU A 540 -4.43 16.84 -9.27
C GLU A 540 -5.13 15.50 -9.51
N ARG A 541 -5.23 14.64 -8.48
CA ARG A 541 -5.94 13.36 -8.54
C ARG A 541 -7.42 13.53 -8.84
N GLU A 542 -8.11 14.45 -8.15
CA GLU A 542 -9.55 14.72 -8.36
C GLU A 542 -9.82 15.20 -9.79
N LYS A 543 -8.99 16.11 -10.31
CA LYS A 543 -9.11 16.57 -11.70
C LYS A 543 -8.91 15.45 -12.72
N ALA A 544 -7.91 14.58 -12.49
CA ALA A 544 -7.64 13.46 -13.39
C ALA A 544 -8.79 12.45 -13.40
N MET A 545 -9.28 12.05 -12.23
CA MET A 545 -10.41 11.11 -12.11
C MET A 545 -11.69 11.71 -12.71
N GLN A 546 -11.99 12.98 -12.45
CA GLN A 546 -13.13 13.67 -13.03
C GLN A 546 -13.07 13.71 -14.56
N ALA A 547 -11.88 13.86 -15.13
CA ALA A 547 -11.69 13.95 -16.58
C ALA A 547 -11.82 12.60 -17.30
N VAL A 548 -11.56 11.47 -16.62
CA VAL A 548 -11.54 10.15 -17.24
C VAL A 548 -12.89 9.45 -17.19
N ASP A 549 -13.49 9.30 -16.03
CA ASP A 549 -14.75 8.58 -15.85
C ASP A 549 -15.78 9.32 -14.97
N GLY A 550 -15.43 10.50 -14.48
CA GLY A 550 -16.28 11.29 -13.60
C GLY A 550 -16.36 10.79 -12.16
N THR A 551 -15.63 9.72 -11.82
CA THR A 551 -15.60 9.18 -10.45
C THR A 551 -14.79 10.11 -9.56
N LEU A 552 -15.34 10.46 -8.40
CA LEU A 552 -14.60 11.16 -7.34
C LEU A 552 -14.60 10.28 -6.09
N PRO A 553 -13.43 9.97 -5.54
CA PRO A 553 -13.37 9.25 -4.26
C PRO A 553 -14.02 10.06 -3.15
N GLY A 554 -14.80 9.37 -2.33
CA GLY A 554 -15.42 9.96 -1.15
C GLY A 554 -14.41 10.39 -0.08
N ASP A 555 -14.91 11.02 0.97
CA ASP A 555 -14.15 11.53 2.10
C ASP A 555 -14.44 10.76 3.41
N LEU A 556 -14.87 9.50 3.32
CA LEU A 556 -15.22 8.59 4.42
C LEU A 556 -16.46 8.99 5.23
N THR A 557 -17.08 10.13 4.97
CA THR A 557 -18.32 10.55 5.69
C THR A 557 -19.49 9.60 5.43
N GLY A 558 -19.49 8.90 4.29
CA GLY A 558 -20.47 7.86 3.95
C GLY A 558 -20.50 6.69 4.94
N ALA A 559 -19.38 6.39 5.58
CA ALA A 559 -19.24 5.33 6.59
C ALA A 559 -19.78 5.71 7.98
N LEU A 560 -20.16 6.97 8.19
CA LEU A 560 -20.57 7.51 9.50
C LEU A 560 -22.09 7.72 9.58
N ASP A 561 -22.60 7.57 10.80
CA ASP A 561 -23.93 8.04 11.21
C ASP A 561 -23.77 9.41 11.86
N LEU A 562 -24.03 10.45 11.07
CA LEU A 562 -23.86 11.86 11.45
C LEU A 562 -25.21 12.53 11.79
N ALA A 563 -26.32 11.79 11.67
CA ALA A 563 -27.63 12.31 12.01
C ALA A 563 -27.80 12.59 13.51
#